data_c6b90863e64e7f30aebeca972473e350
#
_entry.id   c6b90863e64e7f30aebeca972473e350
#
_cell.length_a   1.000
_cell.length_b   1.000
_cell.length_c   1.000
_cell.angle_alpha   90.00
_cell.angle_beta   90.00
_cell.angle_gamma   90.00
#
_symmetry.space_group_name_H-M   'P 1'
#
loop_
_entity.id
_entity.type
_entity.pdbx_description
1 polymer ?
#
loop_
_entity_poly.entity_id
_entity_poly.type
_entity_poly.pdbx_seq_one_letter_code
_entity_poly.pdbx_strand_id
1 'polypeptide(L)'
;LMTFSNGVLSATTAFGKTVTAAALIARRKTNTLILVHSKALLMQWHERLSEFLDIDFTGDEISKKRGRKKAFSPVGCLDSTSNTLHSVIDIALMQSCFENDEVKPFVKGYGMVIVDECHHVSSITFENVLKHVTAHYVYGLTATPIRKDGLQPIIFMQCGPIRFSADAKAQIQKQSFQRYLVPRFTSYRPVTDDKQSFTALSQSLAESKIRNNLIIEDVLNVVAAGRTPIILTARTSHVELLAEMLKQHVANIIQLTGEGTAKNKRETLQKLQDIPKDAPLVIVATGKYVGEGFDYPRLDTLFLVLPISWKGLVAQYAGRLHRENEGKKDVRIYDYIDIHEPVCENMYRKRLKGYSAIGYRVLSKDTQTLFDNTDDLQTSSYEGQIFNGNTFRLAFMQNLQSSRQSIVISSPKLYRTERNTFVKTLREFHASGIQVSILTSEENSQTDYLKSLGLYVKIVPKLSLSSCVIDKSTVWYGSINILGYVTEEDNIIKITDVKLANELLDVIYNSGK
;
A
#
# COMPACT_ATOMS: atom_id res chain seq x y z
N LEU A 1 -5.28 16.33 20.54
CA LEU A 1 -6.58 15.73 20.86
C LEU A 1 -7.07 16.12 22.26
N MET A 2 -6.19 16.18 23.27
CA MET A 2 -6.59 16.51 24.65
C MET A 2 -7.32 17.85 24.82
N THR A 3 -7.13 18.81 23.94
CA THR A 3 -7.78 20.13 23.95
C THR A 3 -9.19 20.13 23.36
N PHE A 4 -9.62 19.02 22.78
CA PHE A 4 -10.91 18.90 22.07
C PHE A 4 -11.75 17.75 22.66
N SER A 5 -13.07 17.90 22.63
CA SER A 5 -14.00 16.82 23.01
C SER A 5 -14.24 15.82 21.88
N ASN A 6 -14.01 16.23 20.63
CA ASN A 6 -14.16 15.36 19.47
C ASN A 6 -13.09 15.64 18.41
N GLY A 7 -12.85 14.67 17.57
CA GLY A 7 -11.96 14.85 16.42
C GLY A 7 -11.34 13.56 15.91
N VAL A 8 -10.77 13.65 14.71
CA VAL A 8 -10.10 12.54 14.05
C VAL A 8 -8.59 12.70 14.16
N LEU A 9 -7.92 11.61 14.56
CA LEU A 9 -6.48 11.40 14.42
C LEU A 9 -6.22 10.70 13.09
N SER A 10 -5.64 11.43 12.15
CA SER A 10 -5.15 10.88 10.88
C SER A 10 -3.67 10.55 11.00
N ALA A 11 -3.33 9.25 11.00
CA ALA A 11 -1.94 8.83 11.12
C ALA A 11 -1.72 7.47 10.46
N THR A 12 -0.53 7.26 9.89
CA THR A 12 -0.16 6.00 9.24
C THR A 12 -0.22 4.82 10.20
N THR A 13 -0.23 3.60 9.67
CA THR A 13 -0.38 2.37 10.47
C THR A 13 0.72 2.22 11.54
N ALA A 14 1.93 2.68 11.27
CA ALA A 14 3.08 2.57 12.20
C ALA A 14 3.21 3.75 13.19
N PHE A 15 2.28 4.71 13.21
CA PHE A 15 2.34 5.88 14.09
C PHE A 15 2.16 5.56 15.59
N GLY A 16 1.55 4.43 15.92
CA GLY A 16 1.17 4.13 17.29
C GLY A 16 -0.20 4.71 17.67
N LYS A 17 -1.19 4.66 16.76
CA LYS A 17 -2.57 5.09 17.02
C LYS A 17 -3.14 4.48 18.31
N THR A 18 -2.90 3.18 18.52
CA THR A 18 -3.35 2.45 19.73
C THR A 18 -2.68 2.97 21.01
N VAL A 19 -1.37 3.28 20.95
CA VAL A 19 -0.65 3.89 22.09
C VAL A 19 -1.19 5.29 22.40
N THR A 20 -1.46 6.08 21.34
CA THR A 20 -2.08 7.40 21.50
C THR A 20 -3.45 7.31 22.15
N ALA A 21 -4.26 6.34 21.77
CA ALA A 21 -5.57 6.10 22.36
C ALA A 21 -5.45 5.62 23.81
N ALA A 22 -4.53 4.72 24.14
CA ALA A 22 -4.26 4.31 25.52
C ALA A 22 -3.85 5.52 26.38
N ALA A 23 -3.01 6.42 25.85
CA ALA A 23 -2.64 7.65 26.54
C ALA A 23 -3.83 8.62 26.73
N LEU A 24 -4.78 8.67 25.79
CA LEU A 24 -6.02 9.45 25.95
C LEU A 24 -6.89 8.84 27.07
N ILE A 25 -7.05 7.53 27.08
CA ILE A 25 -7.80 6.80 28.12
C ILE A 25 -7.21 7.11 29.51
N ALA A 26 -5.91 6.90 29.65
CA ALA A 26 -5.21 7.13 30.92
C ALA A 26 -5.30 8.58 31.42
N ARG A 27 -5.30 9.56 30.52
CA ARG A 27 -5.37 10.99 30.87
C ARG A 27 -6.78 11.50 31.10
N ARG A 28 -7.77 11.01 30.36
CA ARG A 28 -9.18 11.40 30.52
C ARG A 28 -9.82 10.80 31.76
N LYS A 29 -9.36 9.60 32.17
CA LYS A 29 -9.86 8.86 33.33
C LYS A 29 -11.38 8.74 33.35
N THR A 30 -11.94 8.43 32.17
CA THR A 30 -13.39 8.26 31.99
C THR A 30 -13.66 6.91 31.35
N ASN A 31 -14.80 6.33 31.66
CA ASN A 31 -15.18 5.05 31.09
C ASN A 31 -15.24 5.13 29.56
N THR A 32 -14.66 4.13 28.93
CA THR A 32 -14.35 4.20 27.50
C THR A 32 -14.88 2.98 26.76
N LEU A 33 -15.55 3.24 25.64
CA LEU A 33 -15.92 2.23 24.65
C LEU A 33 -15.05 2.38 23.39
N ILE A 34 -14.43 1.28 22.97
CA ILE A 34 -13.67 1.23 21.72
C ILE A 34 -14.46 0.42 20.71
N LEU A 35 -14.78 1.03 19.57
CA LEU A 35 -15.57 0.43 18.50
C LEU A 35 -14.63 -0.03 17.39
N VAL A 36 -14.71 -1.31 17.03
CA VAL A 36 -13.89 -1.94 15.99
C VAL A 36 -14.78 -2.71 15.00
N HIS A 37 -14.30 -2.90 13.78
CA HIS A 37 -15.06 -3.56 12.72
C HIS A 37 -14.73 -5.05 12.53
N SER A 38 -13.65 -5.55 13.14
CA SER A 38 -13.23 -6.95 13.02
C SER A 38 -12.79 -7.57 14.33
N LYS A 39 -12.97 -8.90 14.44
CA LYS A 39 -12.57 -9.66 15.62
C LYS A 39 -11.05 -9.65 15.83
N ALA A 40 -10.27 -9.57 14.75
CA ALA A 40 -8.83 -9.48 14.83
C ALA A 40 -8.39 -8.17 15.51
N LEU A 41 -9.01 -7.04 15.13
CA LEU A 41 -8.77 -5.75 15.78
C LEU A 41 -9.23 -5.77 17.25
N LEU A 42 -10.37 -6.39 17.57
CA LEU A 42 -10.82 -6.52 18.95
C LEU A 42 -9.77 -7.21 19.81
N MET A 43 -9.23 -8.33 19.35
CA MET A 43 -8.19 -9.07 20.08
C MET A 43 -6.89 -8.26 20.19
N GLN A 44 -6.48 -7.58 19.13
CA GLN A 44 -5.29 -6.73 19.14
C GLN A 44 -5.45 -5.56 20.13
N TRP A 45 -6.60 -4.90 20.15
CA TRP A 45 -6.89 -3.84 21.11
C TRP A 45 -6.86 -4.34 22.55
N HIS A 46 -7.48 -5.50 22.80
CA HIS A 46 -7.49 -6.12 24.12
C HIS A 46 -6.06 -6.40 24.62
N GLU A 47 -5.23 -7.02 23.79
CA GLU A 47 -3.82 -7.31 24.11
C GLU A 47 -3.04 -6.02 24.41
N ARG A 48 -3.15 -5.02 23.51
CA ARG A 48 -2.41 -3.77 23.65
C ARG A 48 -2.84 -2.91 24.82
N LEU A 49 -4.14 -2.83 25.12
CA LEU A 49 -4.60 -2.10 26.30
C LEU A 49 -4.16 -2.78 27.59
N SER A 50 -4.16 -4.12 27.62
CA SER A 50 -3.67 -4.89 28.77
C SER A 50 -2.15 -4.72 28.97
N GLU A 51 -1.38 -4.46 27.90
CA GLU A 51 0.05 -4.17 27.94
C GLU A 51 0.35 -2.71 28.38
N PHE A 52 -0.43 -1.75 27.89
CA PHE A 52 -0.11 -0.32 28.03
C PHE A 52 -0.78 0.35 29.22
N LEU A 53 -1.86 -0.23 29.76
CA LEU A 53 -2.61 0.37 30.86
C LEU A 53 -2.49 -0.49 32.11
N ASP A 54 -2.08 0.16 33.18
CA ASP A 54 -2.27 -0.37 34.54
C ASP A 54 -3.65 0.13 35.02
N ILE A 55 -4.63 -0.80 35.01
CA ILE A 55 -6.02 -0.48 35.33
C ILE A 55 -6.29 -0.97 36.76
N ASP A 56 -6.32 -0.01 37.66
CA ASP A 56 -6.73 -0.26 39.06
C ASP A 56 -8.25 -0.48 39.10
N PHE A 57 -8.64 -1.71 38.86
CA PHE A 57 -10.03 -2.14 38.91
C PHE A 57 -10.18 -3.23 39.97
N THR A 58 -10.53 -2.80 41.17
CA THR A 58 -11.00 -3.71 42.25
C THR A 58 -12.46 -4.02 41.99
N GLY A 59 -12.72 -4.92 41.04
CA GLY A 59 -14.07 -5.41 40.79
C GLY A 59 -14.58 -6.19 41.99
N ASP A 60 -15.43 -5.59 42.77
CA ASP A 60 -16.27 -6.33 43.72
C ASP A 60 -17.20 -7.28 42.93
N GLU A 61 -17.15 -8.56 43.35
CA GLU A 61 -18.02 -9.63 42.90
C GLU A 61 -17.74 -10.26 41.52
N ILE A 62 -16.72 -11.11 41.53
CA ILE A 62 -16.75 -12.28 40.65
C ILE A 62 -18.03 -13.06 40.93
N SER A 63 -19.04 -12.93 40.07
CA SER A 63 -20.25 -13.75 40.20
C SER A 63 -19.84 -15.22 40.12
N LYS A 64 -19.96 -15.93 41.24
CA LYS A 64 -19.76 -17.36 41.34
C LYS A 64 -20.83 -18.09 40.53
N LYS A 65 -20.69 -18.18 39.21
CA LYS A 65 -21.39 -19.16 38.39
C LYS A 65 -20.45 -20.34 38.14
N ARG A 66 -20.71 -21.39 38.88
CA ARG A 66 -20.25 -22.79 38.73
C ARG A 66 -18.95 -23.02 37.91
N GLY A 67 -17.83 -23.25 38.64
CA GLY A 67 -16.99 -24.37 38.26
C GLY A 67 -15.69 -24.08 37.51
N ARG A 68 -15.36 -22.87 37.02
CA ARG A 68 -14.01 -22.48 36.55
C ARG A 68 -13.77 -21.02 36.84
N LYS A 69 -12.68 -20.70 37.56
CA LYS A 69 -12.17 -19.33 37.66
C LYS A 69 -11.72 -18.88 36.26
N LYS A 70 -12.54 -18.11 35.53
CA LYS A 70 -12.03 -17.35 34.40
C LYS A 70 -11.18 -16.23 34.97
N ALA A 71 -9.93 -16.10 34.49
CA ALA A 71 -9.10 -14.97 34.84
C ALA A 71 -9.86 -13.68 34.46
N PHE A 72 -10.02 -12.79 35.43
CA PHE A 72 -10.65 -11.49 35.21
C PHE A 72 -9.75 -10.66 34.29
N SER A 73 -10.30 -10.08 33.22
CA SER A 73 -9.61 -9.11 32.40
C SER A 73 -10.15 -7.73 32.71
N PRO A 74 -9.28 -6.74 33.02
CA PRO A 74 -9.71 -5.36 33.28
C PRO A 74 -10.22 -4.65 32.00
N VAL A 75 -10.10 -5.29 30.84
CA VAL A 75 -10.64 -4.83 29.55
C VAL A 75 -11.77 -5.78 29.15
N GLY A 76 -13.00 -5.26 29.05
CA GLY A 76 -14.16 -6.01 28.60
C GLY A 76 -14.22 -6.14 27.09
N CYS A 77 -14.89 -7.18 26.61
CA CYS A 77 -15.06 -7.44 25.19
C CYS A 77 -16.48 -7.84 24.84
N LEU A 78 -16.97 -7.34 23.71
CA LEU A 78 -18.24 -7.77 23.11
C LEU A 78 -18.04 -8.21 21.68
N ASP A 79 -18.27 -9.50 21.43
CA ASP A 79 -18.35 -10.07 20.08
C ASP A 79 -19.59 -10.97 19.94
N SER A 80 -19.77 -11.64 18.80
CA SER A 80 -20.90 -12.54 18.55
C SER A 80 -20.96 -13.76 19.50
N THR A 81 -19.85 -14.07 20.19
CA THR A 81 -19.70 -15.28 21.00
C THR A 81 -19.44 -14.98 22.48
N SER A 82 -19.10 -13.76 22.83
CA SER A 82 -18.68 -13.37 24.18
C SER A 82 -19.17 -11.96 24.52
N ASN A 83 -19.69 -11.84 25.76
CA ASN A 83 -20.00 -10.54 26.35
C ASN A 83 -19.38 -10.50 27.76
N THR A 84 -18.33 -9.67 27.90
CA THR A 84 -17.62 -9.44 29.17
C THR A 84 -17.54 -7.95 29.49
N LEU A 85 -18.50 -7.15 28.99
CA LEU A 85 -18.55 -5.72 29.27
C LEU A 85 -18.70 -5.45 30.77
N HIS A 86 -18.00 -4.44 31.27
CA HIS A 86 -18.07 -4.01 32.67
C HIS A 86 -18.13 -2.47 32.80
N SER A 87 -18.27 -1.74 31.70
CA SER A 87 -18.46 -0.28 31.66
C SER A 87 -17.28 0.55 32.21
N VAL A 88 -16.07 0.02 32.18
CA VAL A 88 -14.83 0.76 32.53
C VAL A 88 -14.01 1.01 31.26
N ILE A 89 -13.40 -0.02 30.72
CA ILE A 89 -12.76 0.02 29.40
C ILE A 89 -13.23 -1.20 28.63
N ASP A 90 -14.03 -0.97 27.62
CA ASP A 90 -14.66 -2.04 26.85
C ASP A 90 -14.40 -1.89 25.36
N ILE A 91 -14.25 -3.01 24.66
CA ILE A 91 -14.07 -3.09 23.22
C ILE A 91 -15.26 -3.84 22.64
N ALA A 92 -15.94 -3.24 21.68
CA ALA A 92 -17.08 -3.87 21.03
C ALA A 92 -16.90 -3.98 19.52
N LEU A 93 -17.23 -5.16 19.00
CA LEU A 93 -17.47 -5.32 17.57
C LEU A 93 -18.71 -4.52 17.18
N MET A 94 -18.60 -3.70 16.17
CA MET A 94 -19.69 -2.82 15.72
C MET A 94 -20.97 -3.60 15.44
N GLN A 95 -20.88 -4.76 14.77
CA GLN A 95 -22.03 -5.61 14.46
C GLN A 95 -22.70 -6.17 15.72
N SER A 96 -21.94 -6.34 16.80
CA SER A 96 -22.45 -6.86 18.07
C SER A 96 -23.14 -5.79 18.94
N CYS A 97 -23.08 -4.52 18.51
CA CYS A 97 -23.82 -3.43 19.16
C CYS A 97 -25.31 -3.41 18.81
N PHE A 98 -25.78 -4.31 17.93
CA PHE A 98 -27.18 -4.43 17.53
C PHE A 98 -27.86 -5.65 18.13
N GLU A 99 -29.16 -5.54 18.31
CA GLU A 99 -30.08 -6.62 18.63
C GLU A 99 -31.43 -6.32 17.98
N ASN A 100 -31.93 -7.24 17.14
CA ASN A 100 -33.18 -7.04 16.38
C ASN A 100 -33.22 -5.70 15.60
N ASP A 101 -32.12 -5.36 14.92
CA ASP A 101 -31.92 -4.10 14.17
C ASP A 101 -31.92 -2.83 15.03
N GLU A 102 -32.00 -2.92 16.35
CA GLU A 102 -31.88 -1.81 17.27
C GLU A 102 -30.50 -1.75 17.93
N VAL A 103 -30.04 -0.54 18.24
CA VAL A 103 -28.75 -0.33 18.93
C VAL A 103 -28.92 -0.62 20.41
N LYS A 104 -28.10 -1.51 20.94
CA LYS A 104 -28.13 -1.92 22.35
C LYS A 104 -27.90 -0.73 23.30
N PRO A 105 -28.66 -0.61 24.41
CA PRO A 105 -28.61 0.53 25.31
C PRO A 105 -27.25 0.83 25.95
N PHE A 106 -26.38 -0.19 26.09
CA PHE A 106 -25.07 -0.03 26.74
C PHE A 106 -24.20 1.03 26.07
N VAL A 107 -24.37 1.26 24.74
CA VAL A 107 -23.60 2.24 23.96
C VAL A 107 -23.72 3.66 24.52
N LYS A 108 -24.82 3.97 25.23
CA LYS A 108 -25.07 5.27 25.87
C LYS A 108 -24.33 5.45 27.20
N GLY A 109 -23.78 4.39 27.76
CA GLY A 109 -23.24 4.39 29.13
C GLY A 109 -21.80 4.89 29.27
N TYR A 110 -21.14 5.31 28.18
CA TYR A 110 -19.72 5.68 28.20
C TYR A 110 -19.52 7.18 28.07
N GLY A 111 -18.55 7.71 28.82
CA GLY A 111 -18.14 9.11 28.73
C GLY A 111 -17.17 9.39 27.57
N MET A 112 -16.48 8.35 27.07
CA MET A 112 -15.60 8.42 25.89
C MET A 112 -15.88 7.27 24.94
N VAL A 113 -15.90 7.58 23.63
CA VAL A 113 -15.95 6.59 22.56
C VAL A 113 -14.77 6.79 21.60
N ILE A 114 -14.05 5.72 21.30
CA ILE A 114 -12.97 5.70 20.33
C ILE A 114 -13.38 4.78 19.18
N VAL A 115 -13.32 5.29 17.96
CA VAL A 115 -13.67 4.55 16.74
C VAL A 115 -12.41 4.25 15.97
N ASP A 116 -11.99 2.98 15.96
CA ASP A 116 -10.83 2.57 15.18
C ASP A 116 -11.20 2.35 13.71
N GLU A 117 -10.26 2.70 12.82
CA GLU A 117 -10.44 2.74 11.37
C GLU A 117 -11.77 3.43 10.98
N CYS A 118 -11.97 4.64 11.53
CA CYS A 118 -13.21 5.41 11.39
C CYS A 118 -13.61 5.73 9.94
N HIS A 119 -12.75 5.46 8.95
CA HIS A 119 -13.12 5.53 7.55
C HIS A 119 -14.19 4.48 7.15
N HIS A 120 -14.46 3.49 7.98
CA HIS A 120 -15.58 2.56 7.84
C HIS A 120 -16.93 3.12 8.34
N VAL A 121 -16.95 4.27 9.03
CA VAL A 121 -18.15 4.89 9.65
C VAL A 121 -19.28 5.19 8.65
N SER A 122 -19.00 5.31 7.37
CA SER A 122 -20.03 5.57 6.36
C SER A 122 -20.91 4.35 6.03
N SER A 123 -20.70 3.17 6.65
CA SER A 123 -21.70 2.11 6.61
C SER A 123 -22.88 2.49 7.49
N ILE A 124 -24.09 2.18 7.06
CA ILE A 124 -25.34 2.46 7.80
C ILE A 124 -25.26 1.96 9.24
N THR A 125 -24.64 0.82 9.44
CA THR A 125 -24.43 0.20 10.75
C THR A 125 -23.58 1.08 11.68
N PHE A 126 -22.46 1.60 11.21
CA PHE A 126 -21.58 2.48 11.98
C PHE A 126 -22.26 3.81 12.33
N GLU A 127 -22.91 4.41 11.35
CA GLU A 127 -23.63 5.66 11.54
C GLU A 127 -24.74 5.51 12.57
N ASN A 128 -25.49 4.42 12.52
CA ASN A 128 -26.57 4.16 13.46
C ASN A 128 -26.06 4.00 14.90
N VAL A 129 -24.96 3.27 15.13
CA VAL A 129 -24.38 3.17 16.48
C VAL A 129 -23.95 4.55 16.99
N LEU A 130 -23.22 5.32 16.17
CA LEU A 130 -22.70 6.60 16.60
C LEU A 130 -23.78 7.66 16.87
N LYS A 131 -24.92 7.60 16.18
CA LYS A 131 -26.09 8.45 16.49
C LYS A 131 -26.68 8.19 17.88
N HIS A 132 -26.46 7.00 18.45
CA HIS A 132 -26.92 6.65 19.79
C HIS A 132 -25.87 6.89 20.88
N VAL A 133 -24.65 7.27 20.51
CA VAL A 133 -23.59 7.60 21.46
C VAL A 133 -23.89 8.94 22.13
N THR A 134 -23.88 8.95 23.46
CA THR A 134 -24.06 10.16 24.29
C THR A 134 -22.76 10.62 24.96
N ALA A 135 -21.64 10.00 24.59
CA ALA A 135 -20.32 10.28 25.15
C ALA A 135 -19.90 11.73 24.97
N HIS A 136 -19.32 12.31 26.01
CA HIS A 136 -18.75 13.66 25.95
C HIS A 136 -17.52 13.72 25.02
N TYR A 137 -16.74 12.63 24.95
CA TYR A 137 -15.55 12.52 24.11
C TYR A 137 -15.76 11.50 23.00
N VAL A 138 -15.57 11.92 21.74
CA VAL A 138 -15.67 11.03 20.58
C VAL A 138 -14.44 11.22 19.68
N TYR A 139 -13.61 10.19 19.55
CA TYR A 139 -12.39 10.26 18.75
C TYR A 139 -12.38 9.19 17.67
N GLY A 140 -12.13 9.61 16.43
CA GLY A 140 -11.88 8.72 15.30
C GLY A 140 -10.39 8.51 15.07
N LEU A 141 -9.98 7.27 14.82
CA LEU A 141 -8.61 6.92 14.43
C LEU A 141 -8.64 6.37 13.02
N THR A 142 -7.76 6.84 12.14
CA THR A 142 -7.65 6.29 10.77
C THR A 142 -6.29 6.57 10.15
N ALA A 143 -5.86 5.69 9.26
CA ALA A 143 -4.71 5.93 8.40
C ALA A 143 -5.10 6.68 7.11
N THR A 144 -6.37 6.61 6.71
CA THR A 144 -6.87 7.12 5.43
C THR A 144 -8.19 7.89 5.63
N PRO A 145 -8.14 9.18 6.02
CA PRO A 145 -9.35 9.96 6.27
C PRO A 145 -10.15 10.27 5.00
N ILE A 146 -9.51 10.18 3.83
CA ILE A 146 -10.14 10.43 2.52
C ILE A 146 -10.64 9.11 1.94
N ARG A 147 -11.92 9.06 1.55
CA ARG A 147 -12.58 7.87 1.00
C ARG A 147 -12.72 7.97 -0.51
N LYS A 148 -12.74 6.80 -1.19
CA LYS A 148 -12.95 6.72 -2.64
C LYS A 148 -14.36 7.15 -3.09
N ASP A 149 -15.35 6.93 -2.23
CA ASP A 149 -16.77 7.21 -2.49
C ASP A 149 -17.18 8.64 -2.13
N GLY A 150 -16.27 9.47 -1.63
CA GLY A 150 -16.56 10.85 -1.23
C GLY A 150 -17.36 10.98 0.07
N LEU A 151 -17.66 9.89 0.78
CA LEU A 151 -18.48 9.90 2.01
C LEU A 151 -17.69 10.27 3.29
N GLN A 152 -16.48 10.80 3.17
CA GLN A 152 -15.73 11.30 4.33
C GLN A 152 -16.44 12.38 5.18
N PRO A 153 -17.38 13.22 4.66
CA PRO A 153 -18.10 14.16 5.53
C PRO A 153 -18.87 13.47 6.66
N ILE A 154 -19.36 12.24 6.45
CA ILE A 154 -20.06 11.46 7.49
C ILE A 154 -19.13 11.17 8.66
N ILE A 155 -17.85 10.87 8.41
CA ILE A 155 -16.85 10.66 9.46
C ILE A 155 -16.72 11.93 10.31
N PHE A 156 -16.65 13.09 9.67
CA PHE A 156 -16.48 14.37 10.36
C PHE A 156 -17.73 14.82 11.10
N MET A 157 -18.92 14.45 10.62
CA MET A 157 -20.17 14.70 11.33
C MET A 157 -20.26 13.87 12.63
N GLN A 158 -19.76 12.64 12.61
CA GLN A 158 -19.86 11.72 13.75
C GLN A 158 -18.67 11.85 14.74
N CYS A 159 -17.45 11.95 14.24
CA CYS A 159 -16.24 11.95 15.06
C CYS A 159 -15.60 13.33 15.23
N GLY A 160 -16.11 14.36 14.52
CA GLY A 160 -15.50 15.69 14.47
C GLY A 160 -14.41 15.82 13.38
N PRO A 161 -13.88 17.03 13.18
CA PRO A 161 -12.89 17.28 12.13
C PRO A 161 -11.53 16.65 12.46
N ILE A 162 -10.65 16.60 11.46
CA ILE A 162 -9.25 16.17 11.68
C ILE A 162 -8.58 17.18 12.60
N ARG A 163 -8.28 16.76 13.84
CA ARG A 163 -7.59 17.58 14.85
C ARG A 163 -6.09 17.39 14.84
N PHE A 164 -5.63 16.26 14.36
CA PHE A 164 -4.21 15.97 14.18
C PHE A 164 -4.01 15.10 12.96
N SER A 165 -3.10 15.53 12.11
CA SER A 165 -2.61 14.73 10.99
C SER A 165 -1.11 14.51 11.17
N ALA A 166 -0.70 13.26 11.31
CA ALA A 166 0.72 12.95 11.35
C ALA A 166 1.32 13.14 9.97
N ASP A 167 2.36 13.96 9.87
CA ASP A 167 3.13 14.09 8.65
C ASP A 167 3.89 12.78 8.39
N ALA A 168 3.49 12.08 7.33
CA ALA A 168 4.14 10.84 6.91
C ALA A 168 5.63 11.06 6.63
N LYS A 169 6.02 12.23 6.10
CA LYS A 169 7.43 12.55 5.81
C LYS A 169 8.23 12.74 7.09
N ALA A 170 7.69 13.44 8.09
CA ALA A 170 8.35 13.61 9.38
C ALA A 170 8.51 12.28 10.14
N GLN A 171 7.57 11.34 9.97
CA GLN A 171 7.70 9.98 10.53
C GLN A 171 8.79 9.15 9.83
N ILE A 172 8.90 9.30 8.50
CA ILE A 172 9.92 8.64 7.69
C ILE A 172 11.32 8.99 8.21
N GLN A 173 11.56 10.25 8.53
CA GLN A 173 12.85 10.73 9.03
C GLN A 173 13.23 10.18 10.42
N LYS A 174 12.25 9.71 11.19
CA LYS A 174 12.47 9.15 12.53
C LYS A 174 12.76 7.64 12.54
N GLN A 175 12.49 6.94 11.44
CA GLN A 175 12.72 5.49 11.36
C GLN A 175 14.14 5.19 10.89
N SER A 176 14.73 4.16 11.47
CA SER A 176 16.12 3.78 11.28
C SER A 176 16.42 3.05 9.96
N PHE A 177 15.40 2.65 9.19
CA PHE A 177 15.54 1.85 7.99
C PHE A 177 15.14 2.59 6.71
N GLN A 178 15.78 2.21 5.60
CA GLN A 178 15.46 2.71 4.26
C GLN A 178 14.25 1.99 3.66
N ARG A 179 13.60 2.59 2.62
CA ARG A 179 12.40 2.05 1.98
C ARG A 179 12.60 1.97 0.48
N TYR A 180 12.56 0.75 -0.06
CA TYR A 180 12.81 0.52 -1.46
C TYR A 180 11.64 -0.13 -2.18
N LEU A 181 11.31 0.42 -3.36
CA LEU A 181 10.43 -0.18 -4.35
C LEU A 181 11.27 -0.90 -5.38
N VAL A 182 10.97 -2.16 -5.64
CA VAL A 182 11.56 -2.99 -6.68
C VAL A 182 10.48 -3.24 -7.73
N PRO A 183 10.37 -2.43 -8.78
CA PRO A 183 9.41 -2.66 -9.86
C PRO A 183 9.86 -3.86 -10.69
N ARG A 184 8.95 -4.84 -10.87
CA ARG A 184 9.19 -6.07 -11.64
C ARG A 184 8.23 -6.12 -12.83
N PHE A 185 8.74 -5.89 -14.02
CA PHE A 185 7.96 -5.91 -15.24
C PHE A 185 7.80 -7.36 -15.71
N THR A 186 6.55 -7.74 -16.01
CA THR A 186 6.23 -9.11 -16.44
C THR A 186 6.00 -9.17 -17.94
N SER A 187 6.34 -10.30 -18.55
CA SER A 187 6.01 -10.60 -19.96
C SER A 187 4.63 -11.26 -20.10
N TYR A 188 3.76 -11.12 -19.10
CA TYR A 188 2.38 -11.61 -19.19
C TYR A 188 1.64 -10.90 -20.33
N ARG A 189 0.99 -11.70 -21.20
CA ARG A 189 0.11 -11.20 -22.26
C ARG A 189 -1.29 -11.79 -22.07
N PRO A 190 -2.36 -10.99 -22.16
CA PRO A 190 -3.72 -11.53 -22.09
C PRO A 190 -3.98 -12.49 -23.26
N VAL A 191 -4.77 -13.53 -23.00
CA VAL A 191 -5.08 -14.58 -23.99
C VAL A 191 -6.10 -14.10 -25.03
N THR A 192 -6.90 -13.09 -24.69
CA THR A 192 -7.97 -12.55 -25.55
C THR A 192 -7.96 -11.03 -25.54
N ASP A 193 -8.26 -10.42 -26.71
CA ASP A 193 -8.40 -8.97 -26.86
C ASP A 193 -9.72 -8.41 -26.31
N ASP A 194 -10.67 -9.27 -25.93
CA ASP A 194 -11.96 -8.87 -25.40
C ASP A 194 -11.83 -8.35 -23.95
N LYS A 195 -12.64 -7.35 -23.62
CA LYS A 195 -12.73 -6.79 -22.26
C LYS A 195 -13.16 -7.85 -21.26
N GLN A 196 -12.18 -8.50 -20.64
CA GLN A 196 -12.44 -9.45 -19.56
C GLN A 196 -12.95 -8.74 -18.30
N SER A 197 -13.79 -9.41 -17.52
CA SER A 197 -14.12 -8.94 -16.18
C SER A 197 -12.84 -8.91 -15.32
N PHE A 198 -12.76 -8.01 -14.36
CA PHE A 198 -11.61 -7.95 -13.44
C PHE A 198 -11.38 -9.27 -12.69
N THR A 199 -12.44 -10.03 -12.43
CA THR A 199 -12.36 -11.37 -11.81
C THR A 199 -11.65 -12.37 -12.71
N ALA A 200 -11.98 -12.40 -14.01
CA ALA A 200 -11.35 -13.28 -14.99
C ALA A 200 -9.87 -12.90 -15.21
N LEU A 201 -9.58 -11.60 -15.33
CA LEU A 201 -8.21 -11.09 -15.41
C LEU A 201 -7.39 -11.49 -14.18
N SER A 202 -7.93 -11.29 -12.99
CA SER A 202 -7.27 -11.66 -11.73
C SER A 202 -6.99 -13.17 -11.65
N GLN A 203 -7.86 -14.00 -12.23
CA GLN A 203 -7.65 -15.45 -12.34
C GLN A 203 -6.53 -15.78 -13.32
N SER A 204 -6.56 -15.21 -14.52
CA SER A 204 -5.54 -15.42 -15.54
C SER A 204 -4.14 -15.00 -15.06
N LEU A 205 -4.03 -13.88 -14.34
CA LEU A 205 -2.78 -13.45 -13.71
C LEU A 205 -2.28 -14.45 -12.65
N ALA A 206 -3.19 -14.97 -11.81
CA ALA A 206 -2.84 -15.93 -10.77
C ALA A 206 -2.39 -17.29 -11.34
N GLU A 207 -2.93 -17.70 -12.48
CA GLU A 207 -2.61 -18.97 -13.15
C GLU A 207 -1.41 -18.87 -14.12
N SER A 208 -0.91 -17.67 -14.40
CA SER A 208 0.19 -17.45 -15.34
C SER A 208 1.50 -18.07 -14.85
N LYS A 209 1.96 -19.12 -15.50
CA LYS A 209 3.22 -19.83 -15.16
C LYS A 209 4.44 -18.90 -15.26
N ILE A 210 4.52 -18.09 -16.32
CA ILE A 210 5.65 -17.18 -16.55
C ILE A 210 5.75 -16.19 -15.38
N ARG A 211 4.61 -15.63 -14.98
CA ARG A 211 4.51 -14.68 -13.90
C ARG A 211 4.83 -15.31 -12.54
N ASN A 212 4.28 -16.49 -12.27
CA ASN A 212 4.52 -17.20 -11.02
C ASN A 212 5.97 -17.64 -10.88
N ASN A 213 6.62 -18.12 -11.96
CA ASN A 213 8.04 -18.45 -11.93
C ASN A 213 8.92 -17.23 -11.59
N LEU A 214 8.63 -16.07 -12.16
CA LEU A 214 9.33 -14.83 -11.81
C LEU A 214 9.14 -14.46 -10.33
N ILE A 215 7.93 -14.61 -9.80
CA ILE A 215 7.64 -14.37 -8.39
C ILE A 215 8.44 -15.31 -7.49
N ILE A 216 8.44 -16.60 -7.80
CA ILE A 216 9.16 -17.61 -7.02
C ILE A 216 10.67 -17.35 -7.04
N GLU A 217 11.25 -17.06 -8.20
CA GLU A 217 12.67 -16.70 -8.34
C GLU A 217 13.04 -15.51 -7.44
N ASP A 218 12.27 -14.44 -7.50
CA ASP A 218 12.49 -13.24 -6.67
C ASP A 218 12.37 -13.56 -5.17
N VAL A 219 11.38 -14.37 -4.77
CA VAL A 219 11.18 -14.77 -3.38
C VAL A 219 12.37 -15.59 -2.87
N LEU A 220 12.84 -16.55 -3.66
CA LEU A 220 14.00 -17.39 -3.29
C LEU A 220 15.28 -16.56 -3.14
N ASN A 221 15.52 -15.60 -4.05
CA ASN A 221 16.64 -14.68 -3.95
C ASN A 221 16.59 -13.84 -2.66
N VAL A 222 15.40 -13.38 -2.27
CA VAL A 222 15.18 -12.59 -1.06
C VAL A 222 15.39 -13.45 0.20
N VAL A 223 14.89 -14.69 0.20
CA VAL A 223 15.10 -15.65 1.31
C VAL A 223 16.57 -16.02 1.45
N ALA A 224 17.27 -16.26 0.33
CA ALA A 224 18.71 -16.54 0.34
C ALA A 224 19.55 -15.36 0.90
N ALA A 225 19.05 -14.13 0.74
CA ALA A 225 19.65 -12.94 1.36
C ALA A 225 19.27 -12.75 2.85
N GLY A 226 18.66 -13.76 3.49
CA GLY A 226 18.32 -13.75 4.92
C GLY A 226 17.09 -12.89 5.28
N ARG A 227 16.28 -12.48 4.30
CA ARG A 227 15.10 -11.63 4.50
C ARG A 227 13.84 -12.45 4.81
N THR A 228 12.86 -11.79 5.39
CA THR A 228 11.57 -12.41 5.73
C THR A 228 10.45 -11.82 4.88
N PRO A 229 10.11 -12.45 3.74
CA PRO A 229 9.09 -11.97 2.83
C PRO A 229 7.67 -12.34 3.25
N ILE A 230 6.74 -11.43 2.90
CA ILE A 230 5.31 -11.72 2.80
C ILE A 230 4.83 -11.53 1.36
N ILE A 231 4.13 -12.53 0.83
CA ILE A 231 3.53 -12.50 -0.51
C ILE A 231 2.04 -12.22 -0.35
N LEU A 232 1.56 -11.13 -0.94
CA LEU A 232 0.14 -10.76 -0.91
C LEU A 232 -0.54 -10.99 -2.24
N THR A 233 -1.58 -11.79 -2.19
CA THR A 233 -2.50 -12.04 -3.31
C THR A 233 -3.95 -11.76 -2.91
N ALA A 234 -4.86 -11.70 -3.89
CA ALA A 234 -6.29 -11.51 -3.63
C ALA A 234 -7.07 -12.85 -3.56
N ARG A 235 -6.46 -13.98 -3.96
CA ARG A 235 -7.15 -15.27 -4.15
C ARG A 235 -6.53 -16.36 -3.28
N THR A 236 -7.38 -17.13 -2.60
CA THR A 236 -6.95 -18.29 -1.78
C THR A 236 -6.26 -19.35 -2.65
N SER A 237 -6.80 -19.66 -3.82
CA SER A 237 -6.18 -20.61 -4.75
C SER A 237 -4.75 -20.19 -5.18
N HIS A 238 -4.49 -18.91 -5.29
CA HIS A 238 -3.15 -18.41 -5.60
C HIS A 238 -2.20 -18.50 -4.40
N VAL A 239 -2.73 -18.34 -3.16
CA VAL A 239 -1.95 -18.62 -1.93
C VAL A 239 -1.48 -20.07 -1.92
N GLU A 240 -2.38 -21.01 -2.20
CA GLU A 240 -2.09 -22.44 -2.22
C GLU A 240 -1.07 -22.79 -3.31
N LEU A 241 -1.26 -22.27 -4.53
CA LEU A 241 -0.35 -22.51 -5.66
C LEU A 241 1.07 -22.03 -5.35
N LEU A 242 1.23 -20.78 -4.90
CA LEU A 242 2.56 -20.22 -4.59
C LEU A 242 3.22 -20.94 -3.41
N ALA A 243 2.45 -21.30 -2.39
CA ALA A 243 2.96 -22.06 -1.26
C ALA A 243 3.44 -23.45 -1.69
N GLU A 244 2.71 -24.14 -2.60
CA GLU A 244 3.13 -25.43 -3.13
C GLU A 244 4.42 -25.33 -3.94
N MET A 245 4.55 -24.31 -4.80
CA MET A 245 5.78 -24.07 -5.56
C MET A 245 6.99 -23.79 -4.65
N LEU A 246 6.79 -23.16 -3.50
CA LEU A 246 7.86 -22.82 -2.55
C LEU A 246 8.27 -23.99 -1.64
N LYS A 247 7.41 -24.98 -1.40
CA LYS A 247 7.64 -26.10 -0.44
C LYS A 247 8.92 -26.88 -0.69
N GLN A 248 9.35 -26.98 -1.94
CA GLN A 248 10.58 -27.71 -2.27
C GLN A 248 11.86 -26.92 -1.95
N HIS A 249 11.74 -25.62 -1.67
CA HIS A 249 12.86 -24.71 -1.56
C HIS A 249 12.98 -24.04 -0.19
N VAL A 250 11.86 -23.90 0.54
CA VAL A 250 11.82 -23.18 1.83
C VAL A 250 11.19 -24.05 2.91
N ALA A 251 11.88 -24.22 4.02
CA ALA A 251 11.44 -25.09 5.12
C ALA A 251 10.19 -24.58 5.85
N ASN A 252 10.08 -23.27 6.05
CA ASN A 252 8.97 -22.68 6.80
C ASN A 252 8.12 -21.80 5.88
N ILE A 253 6.92 -22.29 5.55
CA ILE A 253 5.92 -21.56 4.77
C ILE A 253 4.65 -21.47 5.58
N ILE A 254 4.19 -20.24 5.84
CA ILE A 254 2.95 -19.97 6.58
C ILE A 254 1.92 -19.39 5.60
N GLN A 255 0.77 -20.05 5.51
CA GLN A 255 -0.36 -19.59 4.71
C GLN A 255 -1.37 -18.88 5.60
N LEU A 256 -1.73 -17.63 5.25
CA LEU A 256 -2.69 -16.82 5.98
C LEU A 256 -3.86 -16.43 5.07
N THR A 257 -4.94 -17.18 5.18
CA THR A 257 -6.20 -16.91 4.46
C THR A 257 -7.30 -16.53 5.45
N GLY A 258 -8.32 -15.84 4.98
CA GLY A 258 -9.50 -15.52 5.82
C GLY A 258 -10.33 -16.76 6.19
N GLU A 259 -10.07 -17.88 5.56
CA GLU A 259 -10.77 -19.14 5.71
C GLU A 259 -10.27 -19.97 6.92
N GLY A 260 -11.07 -20.93 7.35
CA GLY A 260 -10.75 -21.81 8.48
C GLY A 260 -11.34 -21.40 9.81
N THR A 261 -11.32 -22.32 10.76
CA THR A 261 -11.86 -22.13 12.10
C THR A 261 -10.97 -21.22 12.95
N ALA A 262 -11.53 -20.63 14.01
CA ALA A 262 -10.75 -19.84 14.96
C ALA A 262 -9.60 -20.65 15.60
N LYS A 263 -9.78 -21.96 15.73
CA LYS A 263 -8.75 -22.88 16.22
C LYS A 263 -7.56 -22.96 15.24
N ASN A 264 -7.84 -23.20 13.96
CA ASN A 264 -6.81 -23.29 12.91
C ASN A 264 -6.01 -21.99 12.81
N LYS A 265 -6.68 -20.83 12.93
CA LYS A 265 -6.01 -19.52 12.90
C LYS A 265 -5.06 -19.35 14.08
N ARG A 266 -5.47 -19.76 15.30
CA ARG A 266 -4.59 -19.71 16.49
C ARG A 266 -3.38 -20.63 16.35
N GLU A 267 -3.60 -21.86 15.87
CA GLU A 267 -2.51 -22.82 15.64
C GLU A 267 -1.51 -22.31 14.60
N THR A 268 -1.99 -21.66 13.54
CA THR A 268 -1.13 -21.05 12.52
C THR A 268 -0.30 -19.89 13.08
N LEU A 269 -0.91 -19.04 13.90
CA LEU A 269 -0.19 -17.94 14.57
C LEU A 269 0.83 -18.48 15.59
N GLN A 270 0.48 -19.54 16.34
CA GLN A 270 1.41 -20.19 17.26
C GLN A 270 2.60 -20.78 16.50
N LYS A 271 2.38 -21.51 15.42
CA LYS A 271 3.44 -22.02 14.55
C LYS A 271 4.35 -20.91 14.05
N LEU A 272 3.80 -19.76 13.68
CA LEU A 272 4.58 -18.60 13.25
C LEU A 272 5.46 -18.05 14.37
N GLN A 273 4.98 -18.04 15.62
CA GLN A 273 5.75 -17.60 16.79
C GLN A 273 6.85 -18.58 17.17
N ASP A 274 6.63 -19.88 16.96
CA ASP A 274 7.56 -20.96 17.31
C ASP A 274 8.74 -21.06 16.32
N ILE A 275 8.68 -20.39 15.14
CA ILE A 275 9.78 -20.40 14.16
C ILE A 275 10.95 -19.58 14.68
N PRO A 276 12.19 -20.15 14.75
CA PRO A 276 13.38 -19.42 15.18
C PRO A 276 13.63 -18.15 14.37
N LYS A 277 14.19 -17.12 15.02
CA LYS A 277 14.37 -15.79 14.40
C LYS A 277 15.29 -15.80 13.18
N ASP A 278 16.22 -16.70 13.12
CA ASP A 278 17.22 -16.89 12.06
C ASP A 278 16.80 -17.91 10.99
N ALA A 279 15.75 -18.69 11.25
CA ALA A 279 15.27 -19.68 10.29
C ALA A 279 14.61 -19.02 9.06
N PRO A 280 14.86 -19.53 7.81
CA PRO A 280 14.16 -19.07 6.61
C PRO A 280 12.64 -19.20 6.76
N LEU A 281 11.93 -18.13 6.43
CA LEU A 281 10.47 -18.05 6.55
C LEU A 281 9.88 -17.28 5.38
N VAL A 282 8.82 -17.82 4.78
CA VAL A 282 7.96 -17.13 3.81
C VAL A 282 6.51 -17.14 4.30
N ILE A 283 5.87 -16.00 4.28
CA ILE A 283 4.43 -15.89 4.55
C ILE A 283 3.70 -15.66 3.22
N VAL A 284 2.69 -16.47 2.91
CA VAL A 284 1.82 -16.29 1.74
C VAL A 284 0.41 -15.99 2.25
N ALA A 285 -0.15 -14.84 1.89
CA ALA A 285 -1.39 -14.37 2.52
C ALA A 285 -2.34 -13.71 1.53
N THR A 286 -3.64 -13.72 1.88
CA THR A 286 -4.60 -12.84 1.21
C THR A 286 -4.51 -11.43 1.79
N GLY A 287 -4.64 -10.42 0.91
CA GLY A 287 -4.58 -9.03 1.32
C GLY A 287 -5.60 -8.65 2.39
N LYS A 288 -6.81 -9.26 2.35
CA LYS A 288 -7.85 -9.06 3.35
C LYS A 288 -7.37 -9.47 4.76
N TYR A 289 -6.74 -10.63 4.90
CA TYR A 289 -6.25 -11.10 6.19
C TYR A 289 -5.18 -10.17 6.79
N VAL A 290 -4.22 -9.75 5.96
CA VAL A 290 -3.12 -8.87 6.40
C VAL A 290 -3.62 -7.45 6.71
N GLY A 291 -4.61 -6.97 5.98
CA GLY A 291 -5.26 -5.69 6.22
C GLY A 291 -5.92 -5.60 7.60
N GLU A 292 -6.52 -6.69 8.07
CA GLU A 292 -7.37 -6.76 9.27
C GLU A 292 -6.62 -7.04 10.59
N GLY A 293 -5.39 -6.53 10.77
CA GLY A 293 -4.75 -6.58 12.10
C GLY A 293 -3.56 -7.54 12.25
N PHE A 294 -3.10 -8.19 11.16
CA PHE A 294 -1.90 -9.01 11.21
C PHE A 294 -0.66 -8.16 11.49
N ASP A 295 0.13 -8.50 12.49
CA ASP A 295 1.36 -7.80 12.89
C ASP A 295 2.48 -8.82 13.16
N TYR A 296 3.60 -8.70 12.42
CA TYR A 296 4.77 -9.54 12.60
C TYR A 296 6.04 -8.72 12.34
N PRO A 297 6.72 -8.21 13.38
CA PRO A 297 7.80 -7.22 13.24
C PRO A 297 8.99 -7.66 12.40
N ARG A 298 9.25 -8.96 12.28
CA ARG A 298 10.34 -9.51 11.48
C ARG A 298 10.18 -9.28 9.97
N LEU A 299 8.95 -9.00 9.47
CA LEU A 299 8.71 -8.75 8.06
C LEU A 299 9.50 -7.55 7.55
N ASP A 300 10.23 -7.73 6.46
CA ASP A 300 11.04 -6.71 5.82
C ASP A 300 10.83 -6.61 4.31
N THR A 301 10.18 -7.59 3.69
CA THR A 301 9.93 -7.61 2.25
C THR A 301 8.47 -7.97 1.94
N LEU A 302 7.83 -7.16 1.09
CA LEU A 302 6.49 -7.38 0.59
C LEU A 302 6.52 -7.69 -0.91
N PHE A 303 5.89 -8.78 -1.30
CA PHE A 303 5.62 -9.13 -2.69
C PHE A 303 4.16 -8.85 -3.00
N LEU A 304 3.91 -7.83 -3.82
CA LEU A 304 2.56 -7.48 -4.27
C LEU A 304 2.28 -8.16 -5.60
N VAL A 305 1.76 -9.39 -5.55
CA VAL A 305 1.67 -10.25 -6.73
C VAL A 305 0.37 -10.14 -7.51
N LEU A 306 -0.67 -9.51 -6.95
CA LEU A 306 -1.86 -9.13 -7.69
C LEU A 306 -2.11 -7.63 -7.62
N PRO A 307 -2.57 -7.01 -8.73
CA PRO A 307 -2.70 -5.57 -8.81
C PRO A 307 -3.83 -5.05 -7.90
N ILE A 308 -3.51 -4.02 -7.16
CA ILE A 308 -4.46 -3.18 -6.42
C ILE A 308 -4.29 -1.75 -6.91
N SER A 309 -5.36 -0.96 -6.87
CA SER A 309 -5.34 0.42 -7.39
C SER A 309 -5.38 1.49 -6.31
N TRP A 310 -5.64 1.12 -5.06
CA TRP A 310 -5.90 2.11 -4.01
C TRP A 310 -4.65 2.41 -3.19
N LYS A 311 -4.26 3.70 -3.18
CA LYS A 311 -3.10 4.19 -2.42
C LYS A 311 -3.20 3.90 -0.91
N GLY A 312 -4.40 3.88 -0.33
CA GLY A 312 -4.62 3.55 1.08
C GLY A 312 -4.29 2.10 1.43
N LEU A 313 -4.61 1.13 0.55
CA LEU A 313 -4.22 -0.27 0.74
C LEU A 313 -2.71 -0.45 0.63
N VAL A 314 -2.06 0.25 -0.30
CA VAL A 314 -0.60 0.24 -0.42
C VAL A 314 0.05 0.71 0.88
N ALA A 315 -0.41 1.85 1.44
CA ALA A 315 0.10 2.36 2.70
C ALA A 315 -0.17 1.42 3.88
N GLN A 316 -1.33 0.75 3.90
CA GLN A 316 -1.69 -0.23 4.92
C GLN A 316 -0.79 -1.47 4.88
N TYR A 317 -0.56 -2.05 3.70
CA TYR A 317 0.31 -3.22 3.54
C TYR A 317 1.78 -2.88 3.78
N ALA A 318 2.27 -1.78 3.23
CA ALA A 318 3.62 -1.27 3.49
C ALA A 318 3.85 -1.00 4.98
N GLY A 319 2.85 -0.49 5.68
CA GLY A 319 2.90 -0.23 7.13
C GLY A 319 3.17 -1.48 7.97
N ARG A 320 2.89 -2.69 7.45
CA ARG A 320 3.24 -3.94 8.14
C ARG A 320 4.74 -4.20 8.16
N LEU A 321 5.48 -3.66 7.18
CA LEU A 321 6.93 -3.74 7.14
C LEU A 321 7.60 -2.70 8.05
N HIS A 322 6.88 -1.60 8.37
CA HIS A 322 7.44 -0.44 9.07
C HIS A 322 7.56 -0.62 10.59
N ARG A 323 7.41 -1.84 11.09
CA ARG A 323 7.67 -2.15 12.49
C ARG A 323 9.17 -2.23 12.74
N GLU A 324 9.60 -1.57 13.81
CA GLU A 324 10.98 -1.69 14.28
C GLU A 324 11.28 -3.14 14.66
N ASN A 325 12.42 -3.62 14.22
CA ASN A 325 12.95 -4.93 14.57
C ASN A 325 14.47 -4.87 14.56
N GLU A 326 15.10 -5.53 15.50
CA GLU A 326 16.55 -5.56 15.62
C GLU A 326 17.21 -6.06 14.33
N GLY A 327 18.20 -5.34 13.81
CA GLY A 327 18.92 -5.67 12.59
C GLY A 327 18.21 -5.28 11.27
N LYS A 328 17.01 -4.70 11.30
CA LYS A 328 16.30 -4.25 10.09
C LYS A 328 16.94 -2.98 9.51
N LYS A 329 17.66 -3.11 8.38
CA LYS A 329 18.35 -2.01 7.70
C LYS A 329 17.48 -1.33 6.64
N ASP A 330 16.68 -2.10 5.93
CA ASP A 330 15.76 -1.62 4.88
C ASP A 330 14.50 -2.47 4.80
N VAL A 331 13.47 -1.91 4.17
CA VAL A 331 12.26 -2.62 3.78
C VAL A 331 12.04 -2.51 2.28
N ARG A 332 11.57 -3.59 1.65
CA ARG A 332 11.42 -3.68 0.19
C ARG A 332 10.00 -4.06 -0.20
N ILE A 333 9.51 -3.43 -1.27
CA ILE A 333 8.27 -3.83 -1.93
C ILE A 333 8.60 -4.24 -3.35
N TYR A 334 8.35 -5.50 -3.69
CA TYR A 334 8.35 -6.01 -5.05
C TYR A 334 6.96 -5.83 -5.63
N ASP A 335 6.84 -5.02 -6.67
CA ASP A 335 5.56 -4.73 -7.34
C ASP A 335 5.61 -5.24 -8.79
N TYR A 336 4.73 -6.19 -9.12
CA TYR A 336 4.68 -6.82 -10.43
C TYR A 336 3.78 -6.03 -11.38
N ILE A 337 4.38 -5.59 -12.50
CA ILE A 337 3.79 -4.65 -13.45
C ILE A 337 3.53 -5.40 -14.75
N ASP A 338 2.25 -5.65 -15.03
CA ASP A 338 1.80 -6.35 -16.24
C ASP A 338 1.51 -5.30 -17.32
N ILE A 339 2.58 -4.81 -18.02
CA ILE A 339 2.53 -3.66 -18.96
C ILE A 339 1.71 -3.92 -20.21
N HIS A 340 1.52 -5.19 -20.60
CA HIS A 340 0.71 -5.59 -21.74
C HIS A 340 -0.80 -5.60 -21.42
N GLU A 341 -1.18 -5.37 -20.14
CA GLU A 341 -2.57 -5.29 -19.68
C GLU A 341 -2.89 -3.87 -19.20
N PRO A 342 -3.65 -3.07 -19.99
CA PRO A 342 -3.88 -1.65 -19.70
C PRO A 342 -4.55 -1.39 -18.34
N VAL A 343 -5.37 -2.34 -17.85
CA VAL A 343 -6.03 -2.22 -16.53
C VAL A 343 -4.99 -2.32 -15.42
N CYS A 344 -4.08 -3.29 -15.50
CA CYS A 344 -3.01 -3.51 -14.53
C CYS A 344 -2.01 -2.37 -14.54
N GLU A 345 -1.65 -1.89 -15.71
CA GLU A 345 -0.77 -0.75 -15.94
C GLU A 345 -1.33 0.52 -15.27
N ASN A 346 -2.61 0.83 -15.51
CA ASN A 346 -3.27 1.98 -14.89
C ASN A 346 -3.35 1.85 -13.35
N MET A 347 -3.54 0.63 -12.83
CA MET A 347 -3.47 0.36 -11.39
C MET A 347 -2.08 0.63 -10.82
N TYR A 348 -1.02 0.25 -11.52
CA TYR A 348 0.35 0.54 -11.10
C TYR A 348 0.62 2.05 -11.01
N ARG A 349 0.23 2.82 -12.03
CA ARG A 349 0.38 4.30 -11.99
C ARG A 349 -0.28 4.92 -10.74
N LYS A 350 -1.42 4.40 -10.32
CA LYS A 350 -2.09 4.83 -9.09
C LYS A 350 -1.32 4.41 -7.83
N ARG A 351 -0.71 3.21 -7.82
CA ARG A 351 0.14 2.75 -6.71
C ARG A 351 1.41 3.57 -6.58
N LEU A 352 2.00 3.98 -7.70
CA LEU A 352 3.23 4.78 -7.70
C LEU A 352 3.08 6.07 -6.89
N LYS A 353 1.91 6.75 -7.00
CA LYS A 353 1.56 7.90 -6.14
C LYS A 353 1.55 7.52 -4.65
N GLY A 354 1.06 6.32 -4.32
CA GLY A 354 1.05 5.81 -2.95
C GLY A 354 2.46 5.57 -2.40
N TYR A 355 3.34 4.95 -3.18
CA TYR A 355 4.74 4.70 -2.79
C TYR A 355 5.51 5.99 -2.54
N SER A 356 5.36 6.98 -3.43
CA SER A 356 5.97 8.30 -3.26
C SER A 356 5.50 8.97 -1.97
N ALA A 357 4.20 8.92 -1.67
CA ALA A 357 3.61 9.54 -0.49
C ALA A 357 4.11 8.92 0.84
N ILE A 358 4.51 7.64 0.84
CA ILE A 358 5.05 6.94 2.01
C ILE A 358 6.57 6.79 1.97
N GLY A 359 7.26 7.55 1.09
CA GLY A 359 8.70 7.74 1.08
C GLY A 359 9.53 6.58 0.53
N TYR A 360 8.94 5.74 -0.34
CA TYR A 360 9.70 4.71 -1.04
C TYR A 360 10.53 5.31 -2.17
N ARG A 361 11.71 4.74 -2.38
CA ARG A 361 12.62 5.03 -3.50
C ARG A 361 12.76 3.79 -4.36
N VAL A 362 13.02 3.95 -5.65
CA VAL A 362 13.24 2.80 -6.53
C VAL A 362 14.63 2.21 -6.28
N LEU A 363 14.70 0.91 -6.04
CA LEU A 363 15.96 0.18 -6.00
C LEU A 363 16.39 -0.14 -7.43
N SER A 364 17.47 0.46 -7.91
CA SER A 364 18.10 0.13 -9.20
C SER A 364 19.18 -0.94 -9.02
N LYS A 365 19.57 -1.63 -10.13
CA LYS A 365 20.69 -2.58 -10.09
C LYS A 365 22.00 -1.92 -9.68
N ASP A 366 22.19 -0.65 -10.05
CA ASP A 366 23.38 0.12 -9.68
C ASP A 366 23.43 0.43 -8.19
N THR A 367 22.27 0.53 -7.53
CA THR A 367 22.19 0.71 -6.07
C THR A 367 22.54 -0.57 -5.31
N GLN A 368 22.38 -1.76 -5.89
CA GLN A 368 22.78 -3.03 -5.24
C GLN A 368 24.30 -3.17 -5.16
N THR A 369 25.04 -2.72 -6.17
CA THR A 369 26.52 -2.73 -6.14
C THR A 369 27.12 -1.71 -5.18
N LEU A 370 26.41 -0.63 -4.85
CA LEU A 370 26.82 0.38 -3.88
C LEU A 370 26.70 -0.08 -2.40
N PHE A 371 25.87 -1.09 -2.13
CA PHE A 371 25.71 -1.62 -0.75
C PHE A 371 26.75 -2.67 -0.36
N ASP A 372 27.51 -3.21 -1.32
CA ASP A 372 28.63 -4.13 -1.04
C ASP A 372 29.92 -3.39 -0.65
N ASN A 373 29.98 -2.05 -0.80
CA ASN A 373 31.11 -1.21 -0.40
C ASN A 373 30.65 -0.09 0.55
N THR A 374 31.01 -0.20 1.79
CA THR A 374 30.47 0.54 2.95
C THR A 374 30.94 1.98 3.15
N ASP A 375 31.51 2.74 2.21
CA ASP A 375 32.08 4.04 2.60
C ASP A 375 31.83 5.28 1.69
N ASP A 376 31.04 5.23 0.61
CA ASP A 376 30.82 6.43 -0.20
C ASP A 376 29.34 6.78 -0.46
N LEU A 377 28.74 7.51 0.48
CA LEU A 377 27.33 7.95 0.48
C LEU A 377 27.14 9.38 -0.07
N GLN A 378 27.99 9.92 -0.93
CA GLN A 378 27.85 11.36 -1.30
C GLN A 378 27.68 11.74 -2.76
N THR A 379 27.62 10.86 -3.74
CA THR A 379 27.56 11.31 -5.15
C THR A 379 26.68 10.45 -6.05
N SER A 380 25.35 10.57 -5.96
CA SER A 380 24.44 10.52 -7.11
C SER A 380 23.00 10.84 -6.66
N SER A 381 22.65 12.09 -6.73
CA SER A 381 21.45 12.64 -6.09
C SER A 381 20.12 12.32 -6.77
N TYR A 382 20.08 11.58 -7.89
CA TYR A 382 18.84 11.41 -8.68
C TYR A 382 18.50 9.97 -9.08
N GLU A 383 19.37 9.00 -8.89
CA GLU A 383 19.07 7.59 -9.18
C GLU A 383 18.28 6.97 -8.03
N GLY A 384 17.25 6.22 -8.37
CA GLY A 384 16.38 5.55 -7.39
C GLY A 384 15.24 6.39 -6.82
N GLN A 385 14.96 7.59 -7.34
CA GLN A 385 13.85 8.43 -6.87
C GLN A 385 12.57 8.19 -7.67
N ILE A 386 11.43 8.33 -6.97
CA ILE A 386 10.15 8.55 -7.62
C ILE A 386 10.01 10.07 -7.78
N PHE A 387 10.05 10.55 -9.03
CA PHE A 387 9.92 11.97 -9.34
C PHE A 387 8.44 12.34 -9.42
N ASN A 388 8.08 13.51 -8.90
CA ASN A 388 6.75 14.09 -9.07
C ASN A 388 6.76 15.18 -10.15
N GLY A 389 5.58 15.77 -10.45
CA GLY A 389 5.44 16.80 -11.47
C GLY A 389 6.38 18.01 -11.30
N ASN A 390 6.82 18.31 -10.08
CA ASN A 390 7.73 19.41 -9.78
C ASN A 390 9.21 19.02 -9.93
N THR A 391 9.57 17.78 -9.60
CA THR A 391 10.97 17.35 -9.50
C THR A 391 11.51 16.67 -10.76
N PHE A 392 10.63 16.12 -11.62
CA PHE A 392 11.08 15.32 -12.75
C PHE A 392 11.78 16.12 -13.85
N ARG A 393 11.39 17.39 -14.06
CA ARG A 393 11.85 18.18 -15.22
C ARG A 393 13.36 18.32 -15.30
N LEU A 394 14.01 18.63 -14.18
CA LEU A 394 15.45 18.79 -14.12
C LEU A 394 16.17 17.46 -14.37
N ALA A 395 15.77 16.40 -13.68
CA ALA A 395 16.38 15.09 -13.82
C ALA A 395 16.17 14.49 -15.23
N PHE A 396 14.97 14.68 -15.80
CA PHE A 396 14.67 14.24 -17.16
C PHE A 396 15.48 14.99 -18.19
N MET A 397 15.63 16.32 -18.06
CA MET A 397 16.45 17.14 -18.97
C MET A 397 17.92 16.72 -18.92
N GLN A 398 18.48 16.50 -17.74
CA GLN A 398 19.86 16.01 -17.58
C GLN A 398 20.06 14.66 -18.28
N ASN A 399 19.08 13.76 -18.14
CA ASN A 399 19.16 12.46 -18.80
C ASN A 399 18.97 12.56 -20.32
N LEU A 400 18.11 13.46 -20.82
CA LEU A 400 18.03 13.74 -22.26
C LEU A 400 19.36 14.22 -22.81
N GLN A 401 20.07 15.11 -22.12
CA GLN A 401 21.38 15.62 -22.52
C GLN A 401 22.47 14.55 -22.64
N SER A 402 22.29 13.41 -21.94
CA SER A 402 23.21 12.26 -22.05
C SER A 402 22.90 11.32 -23.21
N SER A 403 21.80 11.53 -23.94
CA SER A 403 21.41 10.71 -25.09
C SER A 403 22.43 10.72 -26.22
N ARG A 404 22.65 9.56 -26.87
CA ARG A 404 23.66 9.38 -27.94
C ARG A 404 23.07 8.81 -29.24
N GLN A 405 21.99 8.00 -29.13
CA GLN A 405 21.49 7.24 -30.27
C GLN A 405 20.01 7.52 -30.56
N SER A 406 19.15 7.38 -29.57
CA SER A 406 17.71 7.41 -29.80
C SER A 406 16.91 7.89 -28.60
N ILE A 407 15.84 8.60 -28.86
CA ILE A 407 14.83 9.02 -27.89
C ILE A 407 13.46 8.66 -28.44
N VAL A 408 12.73 7.81 -27.72
CA VAL A 408 11.35 7.43 -28.06
C VAL A 408 10.43 7.88 -26.93
N ILE A 409 9.53 8.82 -27.24
CA ILE A 409 8.56 9.36 -26.28
C ILE A 409 7.17 8.87 -26.63
N SER A 410 6.52 8.21 -25.68
CA SER A 410 5.10 7.88 -25.72
C SER A 410 4.33 8.89 -24.88
N SER A 411 3.50 9.70 -25.53
CA SER A 411 2.72 10.76 -24.94
C SER A 411 1.29 10.69 -25.51
N PRO A 412 0.36 9.98 -24.84
CA PRO A 412 -0.98 9.74 -25.36
C PRO A 412 -1.72 11.01 -25.77
N LYS A 413 -1.58 12.08 -25.00
CA LYS A 413 -2.16 13.39 -25.28
C LYS A 413 -1.09 14.45 -25.29
N LEU A 414 -1.04 15.26 -26.33
CA LEU A 414 -0.14 16.40 -26.45
C LEU A 414 -0.80 17.66 -25.88
N TYR A 415 -0.01 18.52 -25.24
CA TYR A 415 -0.51 19.78 -24.67
C TYR A 415 0.52 20.89 -24.82
N ARG A 416 0.14 21.97 -25.52
CA ARG A 416 0.95 23.19 -25.72
C ARG A 416 2.38 22.88 -26.12
N THR A 417 2.58 22.03 -27.11
CA THR A 417 3.91 21.58 -27.58
C THR A 417 4.80 22.74 -28.03
N GLU A 418 4.23 23.80 -28.59
CA GLU A 418 4.94 25.01 -28.96
C GLU A 418 5.64 25.72 -27.78
N ARG A 419 5.11 25.60 -26.59
CA ARG A 419 5.62 26.18 -25.34
C ARG A 419 6.37 25.17 -24.47
N ASN A 420 6.48 23.93 -24.91
CA ASN A 420 7.13 22.88 -24.14
C ASN A 420 8.64 22.94 -24.34
N THR A 421 9.39 23.15 -23.26
CA THR A 421 10.85 23.26 -23.28
C THR A 421 11.55 22.00 -23.80
N PHE A 422 10.97 20.81 -23.56
CA PHE A 422 11.51 19.55 -24.07
C PHE A 422 11.45 19.46 -25.58
N VAL A 423 10.41 19.99 -26.22
CA VAL A 423 10.27 19.98 -27.69
C VAL A 423 11.42 20.74 -28.37
N LYS A 424 11.86 21.86 -27.80
CA LYS A 424 13.02 22.59 -28.29
C LYS A 424 14.28 21.73 -28.24
N THR A 425 14.54 21.10 -27.12
CA THR A 425 15.70 20.20 -26.94
C THR A 425 15.63 18.98 -27.85
N LEU A 426 14.45 18.36 -28.03
CA LEU A 426 14.26 17.25 -28.96
C LEU A 426 14.57 17.63 -30.42
N ARG A 427 14.20 18.85 -30.83
CA ARG A 427 14.55 19.37 -32.15
C ARG A 427 16.08 19.53 -32.31
N GLU A 428 16.76 20.04 -31.29
CA GLU A 428 18.23 20.20 -31.31
C GLU A 428 18.92 18.82 -31.41
N PHE A 429 18.45 17.83 -30.70
CA PHE A 429 18.95 16.45 -30.80
C PHE A 429 18.70 15.83 -32.16
N HIS A 430 17.52 16.01 -32.72
CA HIS A 430 17.22 15.55 -34.07
C HIS A 430 18.18 16.18 -35.11
N ALA A 431 18.43 17.48 -35.02
CA ALA A 431 19.36 18.18 -35.88
C ALA A 431 20.81 17.70 -35.71
N SER A 432 21.19 17.17 -34.56
CA SER A 432 22.50 16.56 -34.30
C SER A 432 22.61 15.08 -34.68
N GLY A 433 21.57 14.50 -35.30
CA GLY A 433 21.57 13.11 -35.80
C GLY A 433 21.04 12.07 -34.83
N ILE A 434 20.54 12.46 -33.65
CA ILE A 434 19.87 11.52 -32.72
C ILE A 434 18.49 11.21 -33.26
N GLN A 435 18.12 9.91 -33.26
CA GLN A 435 16.79 9.47 -33.69
C GLN A 435 15.74 9.85 -32.65
N VAL A 436 14.85 10.80 -32.95
CA VAL A 436 13.75 11.22 -32.08
C VAL A 436 12.44 10.75 -32.67
N SER A 437 11.70 9.94 -31.90
CA SER A 437 10.37 9.43 -32.26
C SER A 437 9.34 9.78 -31.19
N ILE A 438 8.22 10.35 -31.59
CA ILE A 438 7.09 10.70 -30.72
C ILE A 438 5.88 9.88 -31.13
N LEU A 439 5.28 9.17 -30.18
CA LEU A 439 4.06 8.41 -30.37
C LEU A 439 2.93 9.05 -29.57
N THR A 440 1.77 9.22 -30.19
CA THR A 440 0.58 9.84 -29.56
C THR A 440 -0.69 9.16 -30.05
N SER A 441 -1.80 9.34 -29.33
CA SER A 441 -3.08 8.67 -29.67
C SER A 441 -3.92 9.46 -30.67
N GLU A 442 -3.69 10.75 -30.84
CA GLU A 442 -4.55 11.66 -31.59
C GLU A 442 -3.76 12.46 -32.60
N GLU A 443 -4.35 12.70 -33.77
CA GLU A 443 -3.87 13.64 -34.75
C GLU A 443 -4.56 15.00 -34.57
N ASN A 444 -3.78 16.06 -34.41
CA ASN A 444 -4.27 17.41 -34.16
C ASN A 444 -3.20 18.47 -34.48
N SER A 445 -3.50 19.75 -34.26
CA SER A 445 -2.56 20.85 -34.52
C SER A 445 -1.21 20.72 -33.77
N GLN A 446 -1.20 20.05 -32.61
CA GLN A 446 0.05 19.82 -31.86
C GLN A 446 0.96 18.80 -32.57
N THR A 447 0.38 17.77 -33.18
CA THR A 447 1.13 16.80 -34.00
C THR A 447 1.64 17.44 -35.29
N ASP A 448 0.87 18.32 -35.92
CA ASP A 448 1.27 19.04 -37.13
C ASP A 448 2.46 19.97 -36.84
N TYR A 449 2.41 20.65 -35.69
CA TYR A 449 3.53 21.46 -35.21
C TYR A 449 4.79 20.62 -35.04
N LEU A 450 4.72 19.47 -34.37
CA LEU A 450 5.88 18.59 -34.17
C LEU A 450 6.44 18.07 -35.50
N LYS A 451 5.59 17.70 -36.47
CA LYS A 451 5.97 17.29 -37.82
C LYS A 451 6.64 18.44 -38.57
N SER A 452 6.15 19.69 -38.41
CA SER A 452 6.76 20.88 -39.03
C SER A 452 8.20 21.20 -38.55
N LEU A 453 8.55 20.70 -37.34
CA LEU A 453 9.90 20.77 -36.80
C LEU A 453 10.84 19.66 -37.34
N GLY A 454 10.37 18.80 -38.23
CA GLY A 454 11.12 17.66 -38.77
C GLY A 454 11.11 16.42 -37.87
N LEU A 455 10.37 16.42 -36.73
CA LEU A 455 10.33 15.30 -35.80
C LEU A 455 9.44 14.18 -36.36
N TYR A 456 9.86 12.93 -36.14
CA TYR A 456 9.05 11.78 -36.50
C TYR A 456 7.90 11.59 -35.48
N VAL A 457 6.66 11.72 -35.95
CA VAL A 457 5.43 11.55 -35.14
C VAL A 457 4.59 10.40 -35.69
N LYS A 458 4.36 9.37 -34.86
CA LYS A 458 3.49 8.23 -35.19
C LYS A 458 2.20 8.29 -34.39
N ILE A 459 1.06 8.15 -35.07
CA ILE A 459 -0.25 8.05 -34.42
C ILE A 459 -0.50 6.58 -34.08
N VAL A 460 -0.85 6.32 -32.81
CA VAL A 460 -1.17 4.99 -32.26
C VAL A 460 -2.51 5.11 -31.52
N PRO A 461 -3.66 4.79 -32.14
CA PRO A 461 -5.00 5.17 -31.65
C PRO A 461 -5.38 4.69 -30.24
N LYS A 462 -4.84 3.56 -29.78
CA LYS A 462 -5.11 3.01 -28.45
C LYS A 462 -3.98 3.27 -27.45
N LEU A 463 -3.07 4.16 -27.76
CA LEU A 463 -1.94 4.47 -26.89
C LEU A 463 -2.43 5.06 -25.57
N SER A 464 -2.17 4.38 -24.46
CA SER A 464 -2.50 4.84 -23.10
C SER A 464 -1.26 5.10 -22.25
N LEU A 465 -0.12 4.62 -22.69
CA LEU A 465 1.13 4.54 -21.95
C LEU A 465 1.91 5.85 -22.03
N SER A 466 2.32 6.41 -20.88
CA SER A 466 3.21 7.57 -20.81
C SER A 466 4.62 7.12 -20.43
N SER A 467 5.58 7.31 -21.33
CA SER A 467 6.95 6.85 -21.10
C SER A 467 7.96 7.55 -22.03
N CYS A 468 9.24 7.42 -21.69
CA CYS A 468 10.33 7.73 -22.60
C CYS A 468 11.40 6.65 -22.50
N VAL A 469 11.88 6.21 -23.65
CA VAL A 469 13.01 5.27 -23.75
C VAL A 469 14.17 6.01 -24.41
N ILE A 470 15.31 6.08 -23.73
CA ILE A 470 16.53 6.73 -24.18
C ILE A 470 17.58 5.65 -24.44
N ASP A 471 18.18 5.69 -25.64
CA ASP A 471 19.27 4.81 -26.08
C ASP A 471 18.99 3.31 -25.86
N LYS A 472 17.71 2.89 -25.94
CA LYS A 472 17.24 1.52 -25.73
C LYS A 472 17.70 0.89 -24.41
N SER A 473 18.03 1.70 -23.42
CA SER A 473 18.56 1.26 -22.12
C SER A 473 17.92 1.96 -20.94
N THR A 474 17.64 3.25 -21.04
CA THR A 474 17.03 4.02 -19.93
C THR A 474 15.57 4.27 -20.20
N VAL A 475 14.75 3.91 -19.25
CA VAL A 475 13.29 4.02 -19.27
C VAL A 475 12.81 5.03 -18.24
N TRP A 476 12.00 5.99 -18.68
CA TRP A 476 11.17 6.83 -17.84
C TRP A 476 9.72 6.36 -17.97
N TYR A 477 9.09 5.97 -16.85
CA TYR A 477 7.78 5.33 -16.86
C TYR A 477 6.94 5.75 -15.65
N GLY A 478 5.68 6.12 -15.89
CA GLY A 478 4.77 6.51 -14.81
C GLY A 478 3.51 7.21 -15.27
N SER A 479 2.92 8.06 -14.41
CA SER A 479 1.73 8.84 -14.74
C SER A 479 2.04 10.19 -15.38
N ILE A 480 3.29 10.65 -15.35
CA ILE A 480 3.70 11.90 -16.02
C ILE A 480 3.64 11.73 -17.53
N ASN A 481 2.77 12.51 -18.18
CA ASN A 481 2.74 12.61 -19.61
C ASN A 481 3.73 13.70 -20.06
N ILE A 482 4.90 13.31 -20.58
CA ILE A 482 6.07 14.16 -20.80
C ILE A 482 5.79 15.34 -21.73
N LEU A 483 5.02 15.12 -22.80
CA LEU A 483 4.60 16.18 -23.74
C LEU A 483 3.15 16.62 -23.53
N GLY A 484 2.52 16.16 -22.45
CA GLY A 484 1.14 16.47 -22.10
C GLY A 484 1.03 17.44 -20.92
N TYR A 485 -0.16 17.46 -20.34
CA TYR A 485 -0.42 18.19 -19.11
C TYR A 485 0.07 17.37 -17.90
N VAL A 486 0.83 18.01 -17.01
CA VAL A 486 1.43 17.41 -15.83
C VAL A 486 0.93 18.12 -14.58
N THR A 487 0.49 17.34 -13.60
CA THR A 487 0.09 17.83 -12.27
C THR A 487 1.16 17.52 -11.22
N GLU A 488 1.11 18.18 -10.07
CA GLU A 488 2.02 17.90 -8.94
C GLU A 488 1.87 16.47 -8.39
N GLU A 489 0.68 15.89 -8.54
CA GLU A 489 0.38 14.54 -8.08
C GLU A 489 0.89 13.45 -9.04
N ASP A 490 1.27 13.80 -10.25
CA ASP A 490 1.81 12.83 -11.21
C ASP A 490 3.21 12.39 -10.81
N ASN A 491 3.53 11.12 -11.08
CA ASN A 491 4.79 10.53 -10.70
C ASN A 491 5.39 9.73 -11.85
N ILE A 492 6.73 9.71 -11.91
CA ILE A 492 7.50 8.95 -12.88
C ILE A 492 8.73 8.35 -12.21
N ILE A 493 9.16 7.19 -12.66
CA ILE A 493 10.40 6.53 -12.25
C ILE A 493 11.39 6.47 -13.40
N LYS A 494 12.68 6.47 -13.08
CA LYS A 494 13.77 6.20 -14.00
C LYS A 494 14.33 4.81 -13.70
N ILE A 495 14.52 4.00 -14.75
CA ILE A 495 15.07 2.64 -14.65
C ILE A 495 16.06 2.45 -15.80
N THR A 496 17.24 1.94 -15.50
CA THR A 496 18.23 1.55 -16.51
C THR A 496 18.20 0.04 -16.68
N ASP A 497 17.55 -0.44 -17.74
CA ASP A 497 17.41 -1.87 -18.05
C ASP A 497 17.10 -2.06 -19.54
N VAL A 498 18.00 -2.70 -20.27
CA VAL A 498 17.88 -2.95 -21.72
C VAL A 498 16.71 -3.86 -22.07
N LYS A 499 16.45 -4.87 -21.25
CA LYS A 499 15.34 -5.80 -21.47
C LYS A 499 14.00 -5.09 -21.33
N LEU A 500 13.84 -4.31 -20.26
CA LEU A 500 12.65 -3.50 -20.04
C LEU A 500 12.47 -2.46 -21.16
N ALA A 501 13.54 -1.80 -21.59
CA ALA A 501 13.46 -0.81 -22.67
C ALA A 501 12.92 -1.44 -23.96
N ASN A 502 13.39 -2.63 -24.33
CA ASN A 502 12.91 -3.34 -25.50
C ASN A 502 11.46 -3.82 -25.37
N GLU A 503 11.09 -4.38 -24.23
CA GLU A 503 9.71 -4.78 -23.92
C GLU A 503 8.75 -3.59 -24.01
N LEU A 504 9.15 -2.46 -23.44
CA LEU A 504 8.33 -1.24 -23.47
C LEU A 504 8.17 -0.68 -24.88
N LEU A 505 9.24 -0.68 -25.68
CA LEU A 505 9.17 -0.28 -27.10
C LEU A 505 8.21 -1.20 -27.88
N ASP A 506 8.26 -2.52 -27.64
CA ASP A 506 7.33 -3.47 -28.25
C ASP A 506 5.87 -3.14 -27.90
N VAL A 507 5.58 -2.85 -26.63
CA VAL A 507 4.24 -2.44 -26.19
C VAL A 507 3.81 -1.14 -26.91
N ILE A 508 4.65 -0.12 -26.92
CA ILE A 508 4.33 1.20 -27.47
C ILE A 508 4.06 1.12 -28.97
N TYR A 509 4.90 0.38 -29.72
CA TYR A 509 4.78 0.29 -31.17
C TYR A 509 3.63 -0.62 -31.62
N ASN A 510 3.19 -1.58 -30.81
CA ASN A 510 2.16 -2.56 -31.10
C ASN A 510 0.80 -2.30 -30.43
N SER A 511 0.67 -1.25 -29.62
CA SER A 511 -0.59 -0.89 -28.94
C SER A 511 -1.76 -0.56 -29.89
N GLY A 512 -1.51 -0.48 -31.19
CA GLY A 512 -2.52 -0.17 -32.23
C GLY A 512 -2.92 -1.34 -33.12
N LYS A 513 -2.33 -2.52 -32.91
CA LYS A 513 -2.69 -3.74 -33.65
C LYS A 513 -3.71 -4.54 -32.81
#